data_36ababd1cb44a59030847ebaf45d70e6
#
_entry.id   36ababd1cb44a59030847ebaf45d70e6
#
_cell.length_a   1.000
_cell.length_b   1.000
_cell.length_c   1.000
_cell.angle_alpha   90.00
_cell.angle_beta   90.00
_cell.angle_gamma   90.00
#
_symmetry.space_group_name_H-M   'P 1'
#
loop_
_entity.id
_entity.type
_entity.pdbx_description
1 polymer ?
#
loop_
_entity_poly.entity_id
_entity_poly.type
_entity_poly.pdbx_seq_one_letter_code
_entity_poly.pdbx_strand_id
1 'polypeptide(L)'
;MRVADYIAKFLVDNGVNDIFMLTGYGAMYINDAIEVSGINYYATRNEAVAPMMAGSYARLKGTLGVACVTAGPGATNALPGLAESFVDSAPIMIISGQVEKNHTTYHSKLPLRTYGTAEINIIPVVKPLTKYAKFLDDPNDVRYVLEKALHLAISGRPGPVWIDIPLDIQNASIQLDQLRSYQVPRSTLDISPANIDNIIEKLKDAKNPLIVGGHGVRQSKAINEFKTFTDKVAAPVLFSRLGQDLLPHSNKYVFGQAGLKGSKYCKQIMNKSDLVISLGCRLAPQFVGLNFEAFENAEIVMVDVDKAEIEKNKNYIDLGINADVKSFLIEINKKLNNNIIPKRIKWLDYCNDLKANNPIVTSDQKKNPIDLYYFMKLLGDLSNSKNVLVTDAGSNYYVGGTVWDFENGQREICSGTNAAMGTTIPLAIGCAVAEPDFQILAVTGDGSLELN
;
A
#
# COMPACT_ATOMS: atom_id res chain seq x y z
N MET A 1 9.10 -21.43 -27.80
CA MET A 1 9.54 -20.75 -26.55
C MET A 1 8.98 -21.54 -25.38
N ARG A 2 9.75 -21.78 -24.31
CA ARG A 2 9.21 -22.42 -23.09
C ARG A 2 8.27 -21.44 -22.37
N VAL A 3 7.32 -21.95 -21.60
CA VAL A 3 6.46 -21.11 -20.73
C VAL A 3 7.30 -20.25 -19.77
N ALA A 4 8.35 -20.82 -19.16
CA ALA A 4 9.26 -20.09 -18.27
C ALA A 4 9.93 -18.88 -18.97
N ASP A 5 10.41 -19.07 -20.21
CA ASP A 5 10.99 -17.97 -21.00
C ASP A 5 9.97 -16.87 -21.32
N TYR A 6 8.72 -17.29 -21.59
CA TYR A 6 7.62 -16.35 -21.82
C TYR A 6 7.29 -15.53 -20.57
N ILE A 7 7.29 -16.18 -19.39
CA ILE A 7 7.07 -15.48 -18.11
C ILE A 7 8.14 -14.41 -17.90
N ALA A 8 9.42 -14.76 -18.05
CA ALA A 8 10.52 -13.81 -17.90
C ALA A 8 10.40 -12.65 -18.91
N LYS A 9 10.13 -12.96 -20.19
CA LYS A 9 9.87 -11.97 -21.23
C LYS A 9 8.69 -11.06 -20.88
N PHE A 10 7.57 -11.62 -20.42
CA PHE A 10 6.40 -10.86 -20.02
C PHE A 10 6.71 -9.86 -18.90
N LEU A 11 7.50 -10.27 -17.89
CA LEU A 11 7.93 -9.40 -16.81
C LEU A 11 8.78 -8.23 -17.34
N VAL A 12 9.76 -8.50 -18.20
CA VAL A 12 10.58 -7.47 -18.86
C VAL A 12 9.74 -6.50 -19.67
N ASP A 13 8.86 -7.03 -20.54
CA ASP A 13 7.98 -6.22 -21.40
C ASP A 13 7.04 -5.31 -20.60
N ASN A 14 6.75 -5.65 -19.35
CA ASN A 14 5.92 -4.85 -18.43
C ASN A 14 6.74 -4.03 -17.41
N GLY A 15 8.03 -3.85 -17.65
CA GLY A 15 8.89 -2.95 -16.89
C GLY A 15 9.32 -3.48 -15.51
N VAL A 16 9.29 -4.79 -15.31
CA VAL A 16 9.86 -5.43 -14.12
C VAL A 16 11.36 -5.54 -14.31
N ASN A 17 12.11 -4.75 -13.56
CA ASN A 17 13.58 -4.73 -13.60
C ASN A 17 14.21 -5.56 -12.48
N ASP A 18 13.47 -5.80 -11.40
CA ASP A 18 13.97 -6.38 -10.16
C ASP A 18 12.99 -7.44 -9.64
N ILE A 19 13.51 -8.59 -9.19
CA ILE A 19 12.73 -9.68 -8.60
C ILE A 19 13.39 -10.17 -7.31
N PHE A 20 12.58 -10.48 -6.31
CA PHE A 20 13.02 -11.03 -5.03
C PHE A 20 12.68 -12.52 -4.98
N MET A 21 13.67 -13.39 -4.71
CA MET A 21 13.42 -14.80 -4.88
C MET A 21 14.25 -15.69 -3.94
N LEU A 22 13.73 -16.88 -3.70
CA LEU A 22 14.51 -17.99 -3.16
C LEU A 22 14.37 -19.18 -4.11
N THR A 23 15.53 -19.66 -4.59
CA THR A 23 15.58 -20.74 -5.58
C THR A 23 15.17 -22.08 -4.98
N GLY A 24 14.62 -22.95 -5.80
CA GLY A 24 14.29 -24.32 -5.41
C GLY A 24 13.83 -25.16 -6.59
N TYR A 25 13.81 -26.50 -6.41
CA TYR A 25 13.50 -27.47 -7.46
C TYR A 25 12.21 -27.14 -8.21
N GLY A 26 11.12 -26.86 -7.47
CA GLY A 26 9.81 -26.61 -8.10
C GLY A 26 9.75 -25.38 -9.01
N ALA A 27 10.73 -24.46 -8.96
CA ALA A 27 10.79 -23.26 -9.78
C ALA A 27 12.02 -23.21 -10.71
N MET A 28 12.69 -24.31 -10.95
CA MET A 28 14.01 -24.31 -11.59
C MET A 28 14.02 -23.73 -13.01
N TYR A 29 13.00 -23.98 -13.84
CA TYR A 29 12.95 -23.43 -15.19
C TYR A 29 12.60 -21.93 -15.19
N ILE A 30 11.80 -21.47 -14.21
CA ILE A 30 11.55 -20.04 -14.01
C ILE A 30 12.81 -19.33 -13.56
N ASN A 31 13.57 -19.91 -12.61
CA ASN A 31 14.84 -19.36 -12.14
C ASN A 31 15.86 -19.23 -13.27
N ASP A 32 16.01 -20.28 -14.10
CA ASP A 32 16.85 -20.29 -15.30
C ASP A 32 16.43 -19.18 -16.30
N ALA A 33 15.15 -19.05 -16.56
CA ALA A 33 14.63 -18.02 -17.47
C ALA A 33 14.84 -16.59 -16.94
N ILE A 34 14.70 -16.37 -15.63
CA ILE A 34 14.97 -15.06 -14.99
C ILE A 34 16.45 -14.71 -15.14
N GLU A 35 17.38 -15.63 -14.87
CA GLU A 35 18.82 -15.37 -14.95
C GLU A 35 19.26 -14.89 -16.33
N VAL A 36 18.71 -15.48 -17.40
CA VAL A 36 19.06 -15.11 -18.78
C VAL A 36 18.26 -13.93 -19.34
N SER A 37 17.25 -13.44 -18.61
CA SER A 37 16.32 -12.40 -19.09
C SER A 37 16.86 -10.97 -18.99
N GLY A 38 17.88 -10.74 -18.17
CA GLY A 38 18.37 -9.43 -17.81
C GLY A 38 17.66 -8.75 -16.64
N ILE A 39 16.69 -9.43 -16.01
CA ILE A 39 16.08 -8.97 -14.74
C ILE A 39 17.11 -9.13 -13.63
N ASN A 40 17.30 -8.11 -12.80
CA ASN A 40 18.08 -8.22 -11.59
C ASN A 40 17.35 -9.12 -10.58
N TYR A 41 18.00 -10.10 -10.03
CA TYR A 41 17.41 -10.94 -8.98
C TYR A 41 18.15 -10.79 -7.66
N TYR A 42 17.36 -10.75 -6.59
CA TYR A 42 17.85 -10.62 -5.21
C TYR A 42 17.47 -11.86 -4.44
N ALA A 43 18.49 -12.70 -4.18
CA ALA A 43 18.30 -13.94 -3.45
C ALA A 43 18.04 -13.67 -1.96
N THR A 44 16.92 -14.18 -1.44
CA THR A 44 16.57 -14.10 -0.02
C THR A 44 17.02 -15.36 0.73
N ARG A 45 17.11 -15.30 2.05
CA ARG A 45 17.40 -16.46 2.89
C ARG A 45 16.15 -17.15 3.45
N ASN A 46 15.01 -16.48 3.31
CA ASN A 46 13.70 -16.96 3.75
C ASN A 46 12.65 -16.47 2.76
N GLU A 47 11.71 -17.32 2.40
CA GLU A 47 10.67 -17.00 1.43
C GLU A 47 9.66 -15.96 1.94
N ALA A 48 9.47 -15.82 3.26
CA ALA A 48 8.62 -14.78 3.83
C ALA A 48 9.10 -13.37 3.46
N VAL A 49 10.42 -13.22 3.34
CA VAL A 49 11.08 -11.94 3.08
C VAL A 49 10.90 -11.49 1.62
N ALA A 50 10.85 -12.41 0.67
CA ALA A 50 10.74 -12.06 -0.75
C ALA A 50 9.47 -11.24 -1.08
N PRO A 51 8.24 -11.61 -0.67
CA PRO A 51 7.06 -10.78 -0.85
C PRO A 51 7.10 -9.47 -0.03
N MET A 52 7.76 -9.43 1.14
CA MET A 52 7.92 -8.19 1.90
C MET A 52 8.79 -7.18 1.15
N MET A 53 9.92 -7.62 0.59
CA MET A 53 10.79 -6.80 -0.26
C MET A 53 10.05 -6.34 -1.52
N ALA A 54 9.34 -7.23 -2.20
CA ALA A 54 8.52 -6.90 -3.37
C ALA A 54 7.45 -5.86 -3.03
N GLY A 55 6.81 -5.97 -1.85
CA GLY A 55 5.78 -5.05 -1.37
C GLY A 55 6.32 -3.63 -1.09
N SER A 56 7.47 -3.52 -0.42
CA SER A 56 8.10 -2.21 -0.17
C SER A 56 8.65 -1.59 -1.46
N TYR A 57 9.27 -2.38 -2.33
CA TYR A 57 9.68 -1.96 -3.67
C TYR A 57 8.49 -1.37 -4.46
N ALA A 58 7.38 -2.10 -4.53
CA ALA A 58 6.18 -1.68 -5.23
C ALA A 58 5.61 -0.37 -4.68
N ARG A 59 5.54 -0.23 -3.35
CA ARG A 59 4.99 0.95 -2.66
C ARG A 59 5.87 2.18 -2.83
N LEU A 60 7.19 2.02 -2.84
CA LEU A 60 8.12 3.14 -3.01
C LEU A 60 8.20 3.58 -4.47
N LYS A 61 8.39 2.64 -5.39
CA LYS A 61 8.56 2.92 -6.84
C LYS A 61 7.23 3.22 -7.55
N GLY A 62 6.10 2.78 -6.99
CA GLY A 62 4.77 2.97 -7.61
C GLY A 62 4.51 2.04 -8.80
N THR A 63 5.11 0.84 -8.80
CA THR A 63 5.02 -0.18 -9.86
C THR A 63 4.63 -1.54 -9.29
N LEU A 64 4.63 -2.60 -10.12
CA LEU A 64 4.47 -3.97 -9.66
C LEU A 64 5.76 -4.47 -8.98
N GLY A 65 5.64 -5.07 -7.80
CA GLY A 65 6.70 -5.86 -7.18
C GLY A 65 6.55 -7.33 -7.53
N VAL A 66 7.66 -8.06 -7.71
CA VAL A 66 7.60 -9.49 -8.06
C VAL A 66 8.42 -10.31 -7.10
N ALA A 67 7.83 -11.41 -6.62
CA ALA A 67 8.52 -12.42 -5.83
C ALA A 67 8.40 -13.79 -6.49
N CYS A 68 9.48 -14.59 -6.44
CA CYS A 68 9.46 -15.97 -6.92
C CYS A 68 9.92 -16.93 -5.82
N VAL A 69 9.14 -18.00 -5.60
CA VAL A 69 9.40 -19.02 -4.58
C VAL A 69 9.19 -20.42 -5.16
N THR A 70 9.69 -21.43 -4.47
CA THR A 70 9.51 -22.83 -4.89
C THR A 70 8.23 -23.46 -4.34
N ALA A 71 8.04 -24.74 -4.59
CA ALA A 71 6.91 -25.55 -4.14
C ALA A 71 6.86 -25.74 -2.62
N GLY A 72 5.71 -26.15 -2.12
CA GLY A 72 5.48 -26.64 -0.76
C GLY A 72 5.92 -25.67 0.34
N PRO A 73 6.97 -25.98 1.12
CA PRO A 73 7.42 -25.08 2.18
C PRO A 73 7.83 -23.72 1.67
N GLY A 74 8.39 -23.60 0.45
CA GLY A 74 8.72 -22.32 -0.16
C GLY A 74 7.47 -21.44 -0.38
N ALA A 75 6.41 -22.03 -0.88
CA ALA A 75 5.14 -21.34 -1.07
C ALA A 75 4.47 -20.98 0.27
N THR A 76 4.45 -21.92 1.25
CA THR A 76 3.82 -21.64 2.55
C THR A 76 4.60 -20.64 3.40
N ASN A 77 5.93 -20.62 3.31
CA ASN A 77 6.73 -19.61 4.00
C ASN A 77 6.51 -18.18 3.46
N ALA A 78 6.06 -18.02 2.22
CA ALA A 78 5.79 -16.70 1.65
C ALA A 78 4.51 -16.03 2.19
N LEU A 79 3.66 -16.75 2.95
CA LEU A 79 2.39 -16.25 3.47
C LEU A 79 2.49 -14.98 4.33
N PRO A 80 3.46 -14.81 5.23
CA PRO A 80 3.57 -13.59 6.01
C PRO A 80 3.71 -12.33 5.13
N GLY A 81 4.59 -12.36 4.13
CA GLY A 81 4.78 -11.25 3.21
C GLY A 81 3.59 -11.04 2.26
N LEU A 82 2.89 -12.12 1.88
CA LEU A 82 1.62 -12.03 1.14
C LEU A 82 0.55 -11.30 1.96
N ALA A 83 0.35 -11.70 3.22
CA ALA A 83 -0.64 -11.10 4.11
C ALA A 83 -0.36 -9.61 4.35
N GLU A 84 0.91 -9.24 4.57
CA GLU A 84 1.37 -7.86 4.69
C GLU A 84 0.99 -7.04 3.44
N SER A 85 1.32 -7.55 2.26
CA SER A 85 1.02 -6.88 0.99
C SER A 85 -0.48 -6.75 0.73
N PHE A 86 -1.29 -7.73 1.15
CA PHE A 86 -2.73 -7.69 0.99
C PHE A 86 -3.39 -6.59 1.83
N VAL A 87 -3.05 -6.52 3.12
CA VAL A 87 -3.69 -5.54 4.02
C VAL A 87 -3.22 -4.10 3.76
N ASP A 88 -1.99 -3.92 3.31
CA ASP A 88 -1.43 -2.61 2.95
C ASP A 88 -1.65 -2.25 1.47
N SER A 89 -2.37 -3.11 0.73
CA SER A 89 -2.75 -2.88 -0.66
C SER A 89 -1.53 -2.69 -1.59
N ALA A 90 -0.44 -3.45 -1.36
CA ALA A 90 0.75 -3.41 -2.20
C ALA A 90 0.54 -4.27 -3.46
N PRO A 91 0.75 -3.72 -4.67
CA PRO A 91 0.61 -4.48 -5.91
C PRO A 91 1.83 -5.39 -6.09
N ILE A 92 1.68 -6.67 -5.73
CA ILE A 92 2.72 -7.67 -5.95
C ILE A 92 2.21 -8.87 -6.73
N MET A 93 3.10 -9.48 -7.51
CA MET A 93 2.89 -10.77 -8.14
C MET A 93 3.82 -11.79 -7.51
N ILE A 94 3.23 -12.84 -6.91
CA ILE A 94 3.99 -13.98 -6.41
C ILE A 94 3.87 -15.10 -7.43
N ILE A 95 5.01 -15.61 -7.89
CA ILE A 95 5.13 -16.76 -8.77
C ILE A 95 5.71 -17.89 -7.93
N SER A 96 4.93 -18.96 -7.74
CA SER A 96 5.43 -20.16 -7.10
C SER A 96 5.63 -21.28 -8.13
N GLY A 97 6.74 -21.98 -7.99
CA GLY A 97 6.90 -23.24 -8.68
C GLY A 97 6.13 -24.36 -7.99
N GLN A 98 5.89 -25.45 -8.70
CA GLN A 98 5.21 -26.64 -8.20
C GLN A 98 5.90 -27.90 -8.75
N VAL A 99 5.64 -29.07 -8.19
CA VAL A 99 6.01 -30.35 -8.80
C VAL A 99 5.26 -30.55 -10.11
N GLU A 100 5.58 -31.60 -10.86
CA GLU A 100 4.88 -31.92 -12.11
C GLU A 100 3.37 -32.03 -11.87
N LYS A 101 2.57 -31.50 -12.79
CA LYS A 101 1.11 -31.41 -12.69
C LYS A 101 0.46 -32.72 -12.23
N ASN A 102 0.87 -33.85 -12.82
CA ASN A 102 0.28 -35.14 -12.51
C ASN A 102 0.63 -35.66 -11.10
N HIS A 103 1.61 -35.07 -10.43
CA HIS A 103 2.02 -35.36 -9.05
C HIS A 103 1.47 -34.34 -8.04
N THR A 104 0.41 -33.64 -8.38
CA THR A 104 -0.25 -32.68 -7.47
C THR A 104 -1.57 -33.21 -6.94
N THR A 105 -1.88 -32.87 -5.71
CA THR A 105 -3.21 -33.10 -5.11
C THR A 105 -4.29 -32.33 -5.87
N TYR A 106 -3.96 -31.16 -6.44
CA TYR A 106 -4.84 -30.38 -7.30
C TYR A 106 -5.34 -31.19 -8.51
N HIS A 107 -4.43 -31.91 -9.18
CA HIS A 107 -4.77 -32.67 -10.39
C HIS A 107 -5.42 -34.03 -10.06
N SER A 108 -4.95 -34.71 -9.02
CA SER A 108 -5.47 -36.04 -8.61
C SER A 108 -6.91 -35.99 -8.17
N LYS A 109 -7.38 -34.85 -7.61
CA LYS A 109 -8.71 -34.62 -7.01
C LYS A 109 -9.10 -35.63 -5.93
N LEU A 110 -8.13 -36.39 -5.44
CA LEU A 110 -8.30 -37.28 -4.30
C LEU A 110 -8.06 -36.49 -3.00
N PRO A 111 -8.63 -36.89 -1.87
CA PRO A 111 -8.45 -36.23 -0.59
C PRO A 111 -7.08 -36.55 0.04
N LEU A 112 -6.02 -36.38 -0.74
CA LEU A 112 -4.63 -36.59 -0.30
C LEU A 112 -4.14 -35.35 0.44
N ARG A 113 -3.25 -35.56 1.43
CA ARG A 113 -2.55 -34.46 2.11
C ARG A 113 -1.39 -33.92 1.29
N THR A 114 -0.72 -34.77 0.55
CA THR A 114 0.34 -34.48 -0.41
C THR A 114 0.41 -35.61 -1.43
N TYR A 115 0.93 -35.35 -2.63
CA TYR A 115 1.13 -36.39 -3.65
C TYR A 115 2.62 -36.48 -4.04
N GLY A 116 3.18 -35.42 -4.61
CA GLY A 116 4.59 -35.36 -4.92
C GLY A 116 5.46 -34.93 -3.74
N THR A 117 6.76 -34.96 -3.94
CA THR A 117 7.74 -34.52 -2.91
C THR A 117 7.59 -33.02 -2.67
N ALA A 118 7.38 -32.63 -1.40
CA ALA A 118 7.19 -31.24 -0.99
C ALA A 118 6.02 -30.52 -1.72
N GLU A 119 4.99 -31.26 -2.10
CA GLU A 119 3.80 -30.71 -2.77
C GLU A 119 2.77 -30.24 -1.76
N ILE A 120 2.25 -29.07 -1.98
CA ILE A 120 1.05 -28.51 -1.29
C ILE A 120 0.20 -27.79 -2.33
N ASN A 121 -1.12 -28.05 -2.32
CA ASN A 121 -2.05 -27.21 -3.08
C ASN A 121 -2.17 -25.85 -2.42
N ILE A 122 -1.35 -24.91 -2.84
CA ILE A 122 -1.25 -23.57 -2.22
C ILE A 122 -2.45 -22.66 -2.58
N ILE A 123 -3.12 -22.89 -3.70
CA ILE A 123 -4.17 -21.97 -4.22
C ILE A 123 -5.32 -21.75 -3.22
N PRO A 124 -5.93 -22.77 -2.61
CA PRO A 124 -6.97 -22.53 -1.59
C PRO A 124 -6.46 -21.74 -0.37
N VAL A 125 -5.18 -21.87 -0.04
CA VAL A 125 -4.56 -21.19 1.11
C VAL A 125 -4.37 -19.71 0.85
N VAL A 126 -3.91 -19.33 -0.35
CA VAL A 126 -3.62 -17.94 -0.70
C VAL A 126 -4.81 -17.18 -1.25
N LYS A 127 -5.86 -17.87 -1.70
CA LYS A 127 -7.03 -17.26 -2.32
C LYS A 127 -7.69 -16.15 -1.48
N PRO A 128 -7.85 -16.27 -0.14
CA PRO A 128 -8.41 -15.21 0.69
C PRO A 128 -7.52 -13.98 0.85
N LEU A 129 -6.22 -14.11 0.56
CA LEU A 129 -5.20 -13.06 0.71
C LEU A 129 -4.73 -12.52 -0.65
N THR A 130 -5.47 -12.79 -1.73
CA THR A 130 -5.09 -12.36 -3.08
C THR A 130 -6.29 -11.82 -3.84
N LYS A 131 -6.03 -10.91 -4.77
CA LYS A 131 -7.04 -10.47 -5.75
C LYS A 131 -7.26 -11.51 -6.86
N TYR A 132 -6.25 -12.34 -7.09
CA TYR A 132 -6.29 -13.43 -8.05
C TYR A 132 -5.28 -14.49 -7.67
N ALA A 133 -5.72 -15.74 -7.61
CA ALA A 133 -4.87 -16.90 -7.42
C ALA A 133 -5.18 -17.95 -8.47
N LYS A 134 -4.19 -18.44 -9.19
CA LYS A 134 -4.36 -19.40 -10.28
C LYS A 134 -3.26 -20.45 -10.27
N PHE A 135 -3.67 -21.72 -10.33
CA PHE A 135 -2.80 -22.82 -10.73
C PHE A 135 -2.79 -22.85 -12.28
N LEU A 136 -1.63 -22.71 -12.88
CA LEU A 136 -1.47 -22.76 -14.34
C LEU A 136 -1.38 -24.21 -14.80
N ASP A 137 -2.48 -24.75 -15.26
CA ASP A 137 -2.63 -26.15 -15.66
C ASP A 137 -2.60 -26.39 -17.17
N ASP A 138 -2.72 -25.36 -17.99
CA ASP A 138 -2.55 -25.38 -19.44
C ASP A 138 -1.47 -24.35 -19.85
N PRO A 139 -0.37 -24.77 -20.50
CA PRO A 139 0.68 -23.85 -20.95
C PRO A 139 0.15 -22.76 -21.91
N ASN A 140 -0.89 -23.01 -22.67
CA ASN A 140 -1.48 -22.04 -23.62
C ASN A 140 -2.26 -20.92 -22.92
N ASP A 141 -2.61 -21.08 -21.65
CA ASP A 141 -3.27 -20.03 -20.84
C ASP A 141 -2.28 -19.02 -20.24
N VAL A 142 -0.97 -19.22 -20.38
CA VAL A 142 0.05 -18.41 -19.69
C VAL A 142 -0.12 -16.92 -19.94
N ARG A 143 -0.33 -16.50 -21.18
CA ARG A 143 -0.54 -15.09 -21.54
C ARG A 143 -1.77 -14.51 -20.85
N TYR A 144 -2.90 -15.17 -20.95
CA TYR A 144 -4.15 -14.74 -20.35
C TYR A 144 -4.03 -14.60 -18.82
N VAL A 145 -3.39 -15.58 -18.18
CA VAL A 145 -3.21 -15.62 -16.72
C VAL A 145 -2.31 -14.47 -16.25
N LEU A 146 -1.19 -14.25 -16.94
CA LEU A 146 -0.25 -13.17 -16.57
C LEU A 146 -0.85 -11.78 -16.81
N GLU A 147 -1.48 -11.53 -17.96
CA GLU A 147 -2.13 -10.26 -18.28
C GLU A 147 -3.26 -9.96 -17.29
N LYS A 148 -4.07 -10.95 -16.92
CA LYS A 148 -5.12 -10.81 -15.91
C LYS A 148 -4.56 -10.56 -14.53
N ALA A 149 -3.52 -11.29 -14.14
CA ALA A 149 -2.87 -11.12 -12.85
C ALA A 149 -2.28 -9.70 -12.70
N LEU A 150 -1.55 -9.24 -13.71
CA LEU A 150 -1.00 -7.88 -13.74
C LEU A 150 -2.11 -6.83 -13.62
N HIS A 151 -3.14 -6.92 -14.47
CA HIS A 151 -4.26 -5.98 -14.41
C HIS A 151 -4.90 -5.93 -13.02
N LEU A 152 -5.21 -7.09 -12.44
CA LEU A 152 -5.85 -7.16 -11.12
C LEU A 152 -4.94 -6.68 -9.99
N ALA A 153 -3.62 -6.93 -10.08
CA ALA A 153 -2.69 -6.44 -9.06
C ALA A 153 -2.68 -4.91 -8.93
N ILE A 154 -2.75 -4.19 -10.06
CA ILE A 154 -2.57 -2.73 -10.10
C ILE A 154 -3.87 -1.92 -10.23
N SER A 155 -5.01 -2.56 -10.54
CA SER A 155 -6.28 -1.86 -10.78
C SER A 155 -7.18 -1.78 -9.56
N GLY A 156 -8.05 -0.80 -9.50
CA GLY A 156 -8.95 -0.55 -8.37
C GLY A 156 -8.14 -0.34 -7.08
N ARG A 157 -8.52 -1.01 -5.97
CA ARG A 157 -7.65 -1.12 -4.81
C ARG A 157 -6.53 -2.11 -5.14
N PRO A 158 -5.25 -1.69 -5.25
CA PRO A 158 -4.15 -2.58 -5.57
C PRO A 158 -3.99 -3.71 -4.55
N GLY A 159 -3.32 -4.78 -4.94
CA GLY A 159 -3.07 -5.89 -4.01
C GLY A 159 -2.40 -7.09 -4.68
N PRO A 160 -2.02 -8.10 -3.90
CA PRO A 160 -1.26 -9.24 -4.36
C PRO A 160 -2.06 -10.16 -5.28
N VAL A 161 -1.33 -10.80 -6.18
CA VAL A 161 -1.80 -11.92 -7.01
C VAL A 161 -0.82 -13.08 -6.89
N TRP A 162 -1.29 -14.31 -7.13
CA TRP A 162 -0.48 -15.53 -7.01
C TRP A 162 -0.69 -16.44 -8.20
N ILE A 163 0.42 -16.92 -8.81
CA ILE A 163 0.41 -17.89 -9.90
C ILE A 163 1.30 -19.07 -9.50
N ASP A 164 0.70 -20.25 -9.40
CA ASP A 164 1.38 -21.52 -9.07
C ASP A 164 1.58 -22.35 -10.35
N ILE A 165 2.82 -22.72 -10.67
CA ILE A 165 3.19 -23.21 -12.00
C ILE A 165 3.97 -24.54 -11.89
N PRO A 166 3.38 -25.67 -12.33
CA PRO A 166 4.06 -26.98 -12.34
C PRO A 166 5.28 -27.03 -13.24
N LEU A 167 6.26 -27.85 -12.87
CA LEU A 167 7.55 -28.02 -13.59
C LEU A 167 7.36 -28.39 -15.05
N ASP A 168 6.48 -29.33 -15.34
CA ASP A 168 6.18 -29.77 -16.71
C ASP A 168 5.54 -28.64 -17.54
N ILE A 169 4.71 -27.81 -16.92
CA ILE A 169 4.13 -26.59 -17.54
C ILE A 169 5.21 -25.54 -17.77
N GLN A 170 6.13 -25.29 -16.80
CA GLN A 170 7.23 -24.34 -16.97
C GLN A 170 8.08 -24.66 -18.19
N ASN A 171 8.34 -25.96 -18.43
CA ASN A 171 9.18 -26.45 -19.54
C ASN A 171 8.39 -26.67 -20.86
N ALA A 172 7.08 -26.59 -20.82
CA ALA A 172 6.25 -26.82 -22.01
C ALA A 172 6.51 -25.76 -23.10
N SER A 173 6.55 -26.21 -24.37
CA SER A 173 6.69 -25.33 -25.53
C SER A 173 5.36 -24.71 -25.93
N ILE A 174 5.37 -23.42 -26.20
CA ILE A 174 4.21 -22.63 -26.63
C ILE A 174 4.46 -21.92 -27.96
N GLN A 175 3.36 -21.62 -28.68
CA GLN A 175 3.36 -20.79 -29.88
C GLN A 175 2.71 -19.46 -29.58
N LEU A 176 3.45 -18.36 -29.69
CA LEU A 176 3.05 -17.03 -29.21
C LEU A 176 1.81 -16.46 -29.89
N ASP A 177 1.65 -16.76 -31.19
CA ASP A 177 0.53 -16.33 -32.04
C ASP A 177 -0.80 -17.02 -31.71
N GLN A 178 -0.74 -18.15 -31.00
CA GLN A 178 -1.91 -18.91 -30.56
C GLN A 178 -2.37 -18.59 -29.15
N LEU A 179 -1.60 -17.80 -28.41
CA LEU A 179 -1.91 -17.48 -27.01
C LEU A 179 -3.07 -16.49 -26.90
N ARG A 180 -4.09 -16.87 -26.13
CA ARG A 180 -5.24 -16.02 -25.82
C ARG A 180 -4.81 -14.85 -24.92
N SER A 181 -5.24 -13.62 -25.27
CA SER A 181 -5.06 -12.43 -24.45
C SER A 181 -6.22 -12.21 -23.47
N TYR A 182 -5.94 -11.48 -22.38
CA TYR A 182 -6.96 -10.99 -21.45
C TYR A 182 -7.54 -9.66 -21.93
N GLN A 183 -8.86 -9.57 -21.96
CA GLN A 183 -9.54 -8.31 -22.29
C GLN A 183 -9.83 -7.54 -21.00
N VAL A 184 -9.21 -6.37 -20.86
CA VAL A 184 -9.40 -5.49 -19.70
C VAL A 184 -10.83 -4.95 -19.69
N PRO A 185 -11.62 -5.16 -18.62
CA PRO A 185 -12.95 -4.59 -18.52
C PRO A 185 -12.92 -3.06 -18.50
N ARG A 186 -13.91 -2.43 -19.14
CA ARG A 186 -14.07 -0.97 -19.02
C ARG A 186 -14.42 -0.61 -17.57
N SER A 187 -13.78 0.44 -17.05
CA SER A 187 -14.16 0.98 -15.74
C SER A 187 -15.57 1.56 -15.82
N THR A 188 -16.40 1.21 -14.85
CA THR A 188 -17.78 1.72 -14.70
C THR A 188 -17.91 2.71 -13.55
N LEU A 189 -16.82 3.10 -12.92
CA LEU A 189 -16.83 4.09 -11.84
C LEU A 189 -17.10 5.47 -12.45
N ASP A 190 -18.30 5.98 -12.24
CA ASP A 190 -18.74 7.28 -12.70
C ASP A 190 -19.03 8.20 -11.52
N ILE A 191 -18.51 9.43 -11.60
CA ILE A 191 -18.67 10.42 -10.56
C ILE A 191 -19.86 11.31 -10.94
N SER A 192 -20.96 11.18 -10.21
CA SER A 192 -22.14 12.00 -10.44
C SER A 192 -21.81 13.50 -10.27
N PRO A 193 -22.09 14.35 -11.26
CA PRO A 193 -21.96 15.80 -11.13
C PRO A 193 -22.72 16.36 -9.92
N ALA A 194 -23.88 15.79 -9.58
CA ALA A 194 -24.67 16.19 -8.43
C ALA A 194 -23.94 15.96 -7.10
N ASN A 195 -23.15 14.87 -6.99
CA ASN A 195 -22.33 14.63 -5.80
C ASN A 195 -21.23 15.68 -5.66
N ILE A 196 -20.60 16.09 -6.77
CA ILE A 196 -19.58 17.16 -6.75
C ILE A 196 -20.21 18.49 -6.32
N ASP A 197 -21.36 18.84 -6.89
CA ASP A 197 -22.05 20.09 -6.55
C ASP A 197 -22.49 20.09 -5.07
N ASN A 198 -23.01 18.98 -4.55
CA ASN A 198 -23.34 18.82 -3.12
C ASN A 198 -22.12 19.03 -2.20
N ILE A 199 -20.96 18.45 -2.56
CA ILE A 199 -19.73 18.62 -1.77
C ILE A 199 -19.28 20.09 -1.77
N ILE A 200 -19.39 20.77 -2.89
CA ILE A 200 -19.04 22.20 -2.99
C ILE A 200 -19.94 23.05 -2.09
N GLU A 201 -21.25 22.78 -2.06
CA GLU A 201 -22.17 23.49 -1.16
C GLU A 201 -21.83 23.19 0.32
N LYS A 202 -21.63 21.93 0.68
CA LYS A 202 -21.16 21.57 2.03
C LYS A 202 -19.85 22.30 2.40
N LEU A 203 -18.89 22.38 1.46
CA LEU A 203 -17.66 23.13 1.67
C LEU A 203 -17.88 24.64 1.82
N LYS A 204 -18.91 25.23 1.20
CA LYS A 204 -19.24 26.65 1.39
C LYS A 204 -19.82 26.91 2.78
N ASP A 205 -20.66 26.02 3.29
CA ASP A 205 -21.41 26.18 4.53
C ASP A 205 -20.60 25.80 5.79
N ALA A 206 -19.69 24.83 5.68
CA ALA A 206 -18.89 24.34 6.80
C ALA A 206 -18.08 25.46 7.47
N LYS A 207 -18.08 25.50 8.79
CA LYS A 207 -17.29 26.45 9.60
C LYS A 207 -15.90 25.90 9.92
N ASN A 208 -15.82 24.60 10.17
CA ASN A 208 -14.62 23.89 10.59
C ASN A 208 -14.35 22.68 9.68
N PRO A 209 -14.19 22.87 8.35
CA PRO A 209 -13.94 21.75 7.45
C PRO A 209 -12.55 21.11 7.71
N LEU A 210 -12.46 19.80 7.49
CA LEU A 210 -11.26 19.00 7.62
C LEU A 210 -11.06 18.11 6.40
N ILE A 211 -9.83 18.03 5.88
CA ILE A 211 -9.45 17.11 4.84
C ILE A 211 -8.67 15.95 5.47
N VAL A 212 -9.02 14.70 5.15
CA VAL A 212 -8.30 13.51 5.57
C VAL A 212 -7.70 12.84 4.35
N GLY A 213 -6.36 12.79 4.29
CA GLY A 213 -5.61 12.10 3.24
C GLY A 213 -5.19 10.69 3.68
N GLY A 214 -5.58 9.68 2.89
CA GLY A 214 -5.16 8.29 3.08
C GLY A 214 -4.19 7.80 2.00
N HIS A 215 -3.71 6.57 2.16
CA HIS A 215 -2.79 5.93 1.22
C HIS A 215 -3.34 5.86 -0.22
N GLY A 216 -4.66 5.77 -0.38
CA GLY A 216 -5.33 5.73 -1.68
C GLY A 216 -5.04 6.95 -2.56
N VAL A 217 -4.73 8.11 -1.98
CA VAL A 217 -4.29 9.30 -2.74
C VAL A 217 -2.99 9.01 -3.51
N ARG A 218 -2.02 8.36 -2.85
CA ARG A 218 -0.75 7.98 -3.51
C ARG A 218 -0.95 6.84 -4.51
N GLN A 219 -1.72 5.82 -4.13
CA GLN A 219 -1.97 4.66 -4.99
C GLN A 219 -2.67 5.05 -6.29
N SER A 220 -3.56 6.04 -6.25
CA SER A 220 -4.21 6.62 -7.46
C SER A 220 -3.30 7.60 -8.21
N LYS A 221 -2.05 7.82 -7.75
CA LYS A 221 -1.11 8.81 -8.33
C LYS A 221 -1.70 10.23 -8.37
N ALA A 222 -2.41 10.64 -7.32
CA ALA A 222 -3.20 11.88 -7.23
C ALA A 222 -2.60 12.97 -6.32
N ILE A 223 -1.28 12.91 -6.02
CA ILE A 223 -0.64 13.84 -5.08
C ILE A 223 -0.78 15.31 -5.54
N ASN A 224 -0.58 15.58 -6.82
CA ASN A 224 -0.67 16.94 -7.38
C ASN A 224 -2.12 17.46 -7.34
N GLU A 225 -3.08 16.61 -7.69
CA GLU A 225 -4.51 16.92 -7.64
C GLU A 225 -4.97 17.13 -6.19
N PHE A 226 -4.44 16.34 -5.26
CA PHE A 226 -4.70 16.47 -3.81
C PHE A 226 -4.13 17.77 -3.26
N LYS A 227 -2.90 18.13 -3.62
CA LYS A 227 -2.31 19.43 -3.27
C LYS A 227 -3.15 20.59 -3.80
N THR A 228 -3.57 20.52 -5.06
CA THR A 228 -4.43 21.55 -5.68
C THR A 228 -5.76 21.69 -4.95
N PHE A 229 -6.40 20.58 -4.58
CA PHE A 229 -7.63 20.57 -3.79
C PHE A 229 -7.44 21.22 -2.41
N THR A 230 -6.37 20.83 -1.71
CA THR A 230 -6.00 21.39 -0.40
C THR A 230 -5.81 22.92 -0.47
N ASP A 231 -5.08 23.40 -1.48
CA ASP A 231 -4.82 24.82 -1.66
C ASP A 231 -6.11 25.63 -1.94
N LYS A 232 -7.06 25.04 -2.70
CA LYS A 232 -8.35 25.68 -3.03
C LYS A 232 -9.33 25.70 -1.86
N VAL A 233 -9.41 24.58 -1.12
CA VAL A 233 -10.31 24.48 0.05
C VAL A 233 -9.78 25.25 1.24
N ALA A 234 -8.46 25.34 1.38
CA ALA A 234 -7.77 26.08 2.44
C ALA A 234 -8.22 25.66 3.85
N ALA A 235 -8.35 24.34 4.08
CA ALA A 235 -8.75 23.73 5.35
C ALA A 235 -7.60 22.90 5.94
N PRO A 236 -7.61 22.62 7.26
CA PRO A 236 -6.66 21.69 7.87
C PRO A 236 -6.65 20.33 7.18
N VAL A 237 -5.47 19.75 7.06
CA VAL A 237 -5.25 18.41 6.51
C VAL A 237 -4.65 17.51 7.58
N LEU A 238 -5.28 16.37 7.80
CA LEU A 238 -4.75 15.28 8.63
C LEU A 238 -4.53 14.03 7.78
N PHE A 239 -3.58 13.22 8.16
CA PHE A 239 -3.24 12.01 7.43
C PHE A 239 -3.51 10.75 8.25
N SER A 240 -3.94 9.69 7.56
CA SER A 240 -3.81 8.34 8.09
C SER A 240 -2.35 7.90 8.10
N ARG A 241 -2.01 6.85 8.86
CA ARG A 241 -0.64 6.37 9.01
C ARG A 241 0.12 6.22 7.69
N LEU A 242 -0.46 5.58 6.70
CA LEU A 242 0.17 5.34 5.40
C LEU A 242 0.04 6.53 4.42
N GLY A 243 -0.50 7.65 4.85
CA GLY A 243 -0.69 8.85 4.04
C GLY A 243 0.11 10.06 4.52
N GLN A 244 0.88 9.95 5.59
CA GLN A 244 1.49 11.11 6.24
C GLN A 244 2.60 11.80 5.44
N ASP A 245 3.13 11.13 4.42
CA ASP A 245 4.12 11.65 3.48
C ASP A 245 3.49 12.15 2.16
N LEU A 246 2.18 12.41 2.14
CA LEU A 246 1.47 12.88 0.93
C LEU A 246 1.78 14.35 0.59
N LEU A 247 1.88 15.18 1.61
CA LEU A 247 2.26 16.60 1.49
C LEU A 247 3.34 16.93 2.53
N PRO A 248 4.21 17.90 2.26
CA PRO A 248 5.21 18.32 3.22
C PRO A 248 4.56 18.92 4.47
N HIS A 249 5.11 18.61 5.65
CA HIS A 249 4.59 19.10 6.92
C HIS A 249 4.87 20.59 7.14
N SER A 250 5.76 21.19 6.34
CA SER A 250 5.92 22.65 6.21
C SER A 250 4.74 23.35 5.51
N ASN A 251 3.84 22.60 4.86
CA ASN A 251 2.64 23.19 4.27
C ASN A 251 1.71 23.69 5.40
N LYS A 252 1.30 24.97 5.34
CA LYS A 252 0.50 25.65 6.34
C LYS A 252 -0.86 25.01 6.66
N TYR A 253 -1.36 24.11 5.81
CA TYR A 253 -2.60 23.39 6.02
C TYR A 253 -2.38 22.01 6.65
N VAL A 254 -1.14 21.51 6.73
CA VAL A 254 -0.81 20.17 7.22
C VAL A 254 -0.57 20.19 8.72
N PHE A 255 -1.32 19.36 9.43
CA PHE A 255 -1.22 19.18 10.88
C PHE A 255 -0.65 17.81 11.28
N GLY A 256 -0.42 16.91 10.34
CA GLY A 256 0.28 15.63 10.56
C GLY A 256 -0.64 14.43 10.70
N GLN A 257 -0.12 13.38 11.34
CA GLN A 257 -0.84 12.12 11.52
C GLN A 257 -1.92 12.23 12.59
N ALA A 258 -3.10 11.72 12.28
CA ALA A 258 -4.22 11.59 13.22
C ALA A 258 -4.51 10.12 13.57
N GLY A 259 -5.46 9.93 14.47
CA GLY A 259 -5.90 8.62 14.97
C GLY A 259 -5.42 8.34 16.40
N LEU A 260 -5.61 7.09 16.86
CA LEU A 260 -5.32 6.67 18.24
C LEU A 260 -3.88 6.97 18.70
N LYS A 261 -2.94 6.88 17.76
CA LYS A 261 -1.51 7.12 17.98
C LYS A 261 -1.03 8.45 17.38
N GLY A 262 -1.94 9.30 16.92
CA GLY A 262 -1.65 10.65 16.47
C GLY A 262 -1.46 11.63 17.63
N SER A 263 -1.06 12.85 17.31
CA SER A 263 -0.87 13.91 18.31
C SER A 263 -2.19 14.32 18.97
N LYS A 264 -2.10 14.82 20.22
CA LYS A 264 -3.28 15.27 21.00
C LYS A 264 -4.04 16.38 20.28
N TYR A 265 -3.33 17.31 19.64
CA TYR A 265 -3.96 18.41 18.92
C TYR A 265 -4.69 17.92 17.66
N CYS A 266 -4.20 16.88 16.96
CA CYS A 266 -4.94 16.30 15.85
C CYS A 266 -6.29 15.72 16.28
N LYS A 267 -6.34 15.04 17.45
CA LYS A 267 -7.61 14.58 18.02
C LYS A 267 -8.58 15.72 18.31
N GLN A 268 -8.08 16.85 18.85
CA GLN A 268 -8.90 18.04 19.11
C GLN A 268 -9.43 18.68 17.82
N ILE A 269 -8.61 18.70 16.75
CA ILE A 269 -9.04 19.17 15.43
C ILE A 269 -10.16 18.26 14.89
N MET A 270 -9.99 16.92 14.94
CA MET A 270 -11.02 15.97 14.51
C MET A 270 -12.34 16.19 15.24
N ASN A 271 -12.32 16.28 16.57
CA ASN A 271 -13.53 16.41 17.40
C ASN A 271 -14.29 17.74 17.16
N LYS A 272 -13.59 18.79 16.70
CA LYS A 272 -14.18 20.12 16.48
C LYS A 272 -14.59 20.36 15.02
N SER A 273 -14.27 19.45 14.13
CA SER A 273 -14.65 19.54 12.73
C SER A 273 -16.16 19.36 12.56
N ASP A 274 -16.76 20.09 11.63
CA ASP A 274 -18.18 19.99 11.26
C ASP A 274 -18.41 19.36 9.88
N LEU A 275 -17.34 19.27 9.06
CA LEU A 275 -17.32 18.56 7.78
C LEU A 275 -15.98 17.87 7.59
N VAL A 276 -15.99 16.59 7.22
CA VAL A 276 -14.80 15.80 6.90
C VAL A 276 -14.86 15.32 5.46
N ILE A 277 -13.84 15.65 4.67
CA ILE A 277 -13.64 15.10 3.33
C ILE A 277 -12.53 14.07 3.39
N SER A 278 -12.90 12.79 3.39
CA SER A 278 -11.96 11.65 3.47
C SER A 278 -11.63 11.12 2.08
N LEU A 279 -10.36 11.15 1.70
CA LEU A 279 -9.87 10.79 0.37
C LEU A 279 -8.92 9.60 0.44
N GLY A 280 -9.36 8.44 -0.07
CA GLY A 280 -8.57 7.21 -0.09
C GLY A 280 -8.11 6.76 1.30
N CYS A 281 -8.95 6.98 2.31
CA CYS A 281 -8.72 6.58 3.70
C CYS A 281 -9.88 5.72 4.18
N ARG A 282 -9.58 4.47 4.59
CA ARG A 282 -10.59 3.49 5.02
C ARG A 282 -11.31 3.85 6.33
N LEU A 283 -10.97 4.93 7.01
CA LEU A 283 -11.53 5.33 8.29
C LEU A 283 -11.61 4.14 9.28
N ALA A 284 -10.45 3.49 9.50
CA ALA A 284 -10.35 2.33 10.37
C ALA A 284 -10.56 2.73 11.85
N PRO A 285 -11.00 1.80 12.73
CA PRO A 285 -11.22 2.10 14.16
C PRO A 285 -10.03 2.75 14.87
N GLN A 286 -8.79 2.40 14.48
CA GLN A 286 -7.59 3.03 15.02
C GLN A 286 -7.47 4.50 14.64
N PHE A 287 -8.17 4.95 13.62
CA PHE A 287 -8.18 6.35 13.17
C PHE A 287 -9.36 7.11 13.77
N VAL A 288 -10.57 6.56 13.74
CA VAL A 288 -11.81 7.28 14.08
C VAL A 288 -12.40 6.91 15.44
N GLY A 289 -11.90 5.87 16.10
CA GLY A 289 -12.56 5.25 17.26
C GLY A 289 -13.54 4.14 16.85
N LEU A 290 -14.02 3.36 17.81
CA LEU A 290 -14.90 2.21 17.53
C LEU A 290 -16.26 2.61 16.97
N ASN A 291 -16.80 3.75 17.45
CA ASN A 291 -18.10 4.30 17.04
C ASN A 291 -17.94 5.68 16.38
N PHE A 292 -16.82 5.95 15.72
CA PHE A 292 -16.52 7.23 15.07
C PHE A 292 -16.53 8.43 16.03
N GLU A 293 -16.20 8.23 17.30
CA GLU A 293 -16.18 9.27 18.34
C GLU A 293 -15.29 10.47 17.98
N ALA A 294 -14.30 10.25 17.12
CA ALA A 294 -13.44 11.32 16.63
C ALA A 294 -14.17 12.34 15.74
N PHE A 295 -15.32 11.97 15.14
CA PHE A 295 -16.09 12.77 14.20
C PHE A 295 -17.58 12.89 14.60
N GLU A 296 -17.89 12.78 15.88
CA GLU A 296 -19.26 12.77 16.40
C GLU A 296 -20.09 13.99 15.93
N ASN A 297 -19.45 15.13 15.65
CA ASN A 297 -20.12 16.38 15.30
C ASN A 297 -19.96 16.75 13.81
N ALA A 298 -19.43 15.87 12.98
CA ALA A 298 -19.07 16.17 11.60
C ALA A 298 -19.94 15.40 10.59
N GLU A 299 -20.36 16.07 9.53
CA GLU A 299 -20.77 15.39 8.32
C GLU A 299 -19.53 14.77 7.63
N ILE A 300 -19.63 13.52 7.17
CA ILE A 300 -18.51 12.79 6.58
C ILE A 300 -18.80 12.44 5.12
N VAL A 301 -17.96 12.97 4.24
CA VAL A 301 -17.87 12.57 2.83
C VAL A 301 -16.69 11.64 2.67
N MET A 302 -16.92 10.41 2.21
CA MET A 302 -15.86 9.41 1.98
C MET A 302 -15.75 9.06 0.50
N VAL A 303 -14.56 9.24 -0.06
CA VAL A 303 -14.21 8.83 -1.43
C VAL A 303 -13.24 7.68 -1.36
N ASP A 304 -13.64 6.51 -1.86
CA ASP A 304 -12.79 5.33 -1.89
C ASP A 304 -13.11 4.47 -3.12
N VAL A 305 -12.08 3.83 -3.68
CA VAL A 305 -12.23 2.91 -4.81
C VAL A 305 -12.82 1.57 -4.38
N ASP A 306 -12.66 1.21 -3.11
CA ASP A 306 -13.19 -0.03 -2.53
C ASP A 306 -14.58 0.19 -1.94
N LYS A 307 -15.60 -0.28 -2.67
CA LYS A 307 -17.00 -0.20 -2.23
C LYS A 307 -17.24 -0.84 -0.87
N ALA A 308 -16.49 -1.90 -0.53
CA ALA A 308 -16.66 -2.58 0.76
C ALA A 308 -16.23 -1.70 1.94
N GLU A 309 -15.21 -0.85 1.76
CA GLU A 309 -14.80 0.11 2.81
C GLU A 309 -15.87 1.20 3.03
N ILE A 310 -16.56 1.63 1.97
CA ILE A 310 -17.69 2.56 2.08
C ILE A 310 -18.87 1.88 2.78
N GLU A 311 -19.26 0.69 2.33
CA GLU A 311 -20.39 -0.07 2.90
C GLU A 311 -20.17 -0.42 4.38
N LYS A 312 -18.94 -0.76 4.78
CA LYS A 312 -18.56 -0.98 6.18
C LYS A 312 -18.87 0.24 7.05
N ASN A 313 -18.69 1.44 6.52
CA ASN A 313 -18.83 2.69 7.25
C ASN A 313 -20.20 3.38 7.05
N LYS A 314 -21.14 2.80 6.32
CA LYS A 314 -22.39 3.43 5.88
C LYS A 314 -23.26 4.04 6.99
N ASN A 315 -23.15 3.57 8.21
CA ASN A 315 -23.92 4.09 9.35
C ASN A 315 -23.29 5.35 9.97
N TYR A 316 -22.08 5.74 9.52
CA TYR A 316 -21.30 6.84 10.08
C TYR A 316 -20.93 7.90 9.04
N ILE A 317 -21.12 7.61 7.75
CA ILE A 317 -20.81 8.53 6.67
C ILE A 317 -22.11 9.06 6.04
N ASP A 318 -22.14 10.35 5.71
CA ASP A 318 -23.30 11.01 5.10
C ASP A 318 -23.31 10.85 3.58
N LEU A 319 -22.12 10.80 2.97
CA LEU A 319 -21.97 10.63 1.53
C LEU A 319 -20.79 9.72 1.20
N GLY A 320 -21.06 8.52 0.66
CA GLY A 320 -20.05 7.61 0.14
C GLY A 320 -19.95 7.71 -1.39
N ILE A 321 -18.75 7.96 -1.92
CA ILE A 321 -18.48 8.02 -3.37
C ILE A 321 -17.51 6.90 -3.73
N ASN A 322 -18.02 5.89 -4.44
CA ASN A 322 -17.19 4.81 -4.94
C ASN A 322 -16.51 5.24 -6.24
N ALA A 323 -15.32 5.81 -6.12
CA ALA A 323 -14.55 6.34 -7.24
C ALA A 323 -13.04 6.24 -6.98
N ASP A 324 -12.27 6.25 -8.07
CA ASP A 324 -10.84 6.52 -8.02
C ASP A 324 -10.59 7.96 -7.53
N VAL A 325 -9.68 8.11 -6.55
CA VAL A 325 -9.42 9.41 -5.92
C VAL A 325 -8.88 10.44 -6.91
N LYS A 326 -8.06 10.02 -7.88
CA LYS A 326 -7.55 10.95 -8.89
C LYS A 326 -8.65 11.49 -9.78
N SER A 327 -9.51 10.60 -10.26
CA SER A 327 -10.65 10.96 -11.09
C SER A 327 -11.60 11.93 -10.34
N PHE A 328 -11.87 11.64 -9.07
CA PHE A 328 -12.66 12.53 -8.21
C PHE A 328 -12.00 13.90 -8.04
N LEU A 329 -10.71 13.93 -7.73
CA LEU A 329 -9.97 15.19 -7.52
C LEU A 329 -9.86 16.03 -8.79
N ILE A 330 -9.75 15.42 -9.96
CA ILE A 330 -9.79 16.15 -11.25
C ILE A 330 -11.14 16.88 -11.40
N GLU A 331 -12.24 16.17 -11.20
CA GLU A 331 -13.58 16.75 -11.41
C GLU A 331 -13.92 17.84 -10.37
N ILE A 332 -13.65 17.59 -9.09
CA ILE A 332 -13.92 18.60 -8.06
C ILE A 332 -13.01 19.83 -8.21
N ASN A 333 -11.73 19.65 -8.54
CA ASN A 333 -10.79 20.75 -8.78
C ASN A 333 -11.21 21.62 -9.98
N LYS A 334 -11.76 21.03 -11.03
CA LYS A 334 -12.31 21.73 -12.18
C LYS A 334 -13.50 22.60 -11.78
N LYS A 335 -14.43 22.07 -11.01
CA LYS A 335 -15.59 22.81 -10.49
C LYS A 335 -15.18 23.92 -9.53
N LEU A 336 -14.18 23.70 -8.67
CA LEU A 336 -13.66 24.70 -7.73
C LEU A 336 -12.99 25.91 -8.41
N ASN A 337 -12.65 25.86 -9.69
CA ASN A 337 -12.18 27.03 -10.43
C ASN A 337 -13.25 28.13 -10.52
N ASN A 338 -14.51 27.73 -10.57
CA ASN A 338 -15.67 28.63 -10.70
C ASN A 338 -16.46 28.81 -9.40
N ASN A 339 -15.99 28.23 -8.30
CA ASN A 339 -16.63 28.25 -6.99
C ASN A 339 -15.63 28.66 -5.92
N ILE A 340 -15.83 29.85 -5.34
CA ILE A 340 -14.96 30.35 -4.27
C ILE A 340 -15.40 29.73 -2.95
N ILE A 341 -14.47 28.99 -2.31
CA ILE A 341 -14.64 28.48 -0.97
C ILE A 341 -14.21 29.55 0.04
N PRO A 342 -15.03 29.91 1.02
CA PRO A 342 -14.67 30.90 2.04
C PRO A 342 -13.43 30.47 2.84
N LYS A 343 -12.49 31.37 3.07
CA LYS A 343 -11.33 31.12 3.92
C LYS A 343 -11.74 31.08 5.40
N ARG A 344 -11.32 30.06 6.13
CA ARG A 344 -11.64 29.86 7.55
C ARG A 344 -10.44 30.27 8.41
N ILE A 345 -10.09 31.54 8.40
CA ILE A 345 -8.91 32.06 9.12
C ILE A 345 -8.97 31.70 10.61
N LYS A 346 -10.11 31.97 11.28
CA LYS A 346 -10.27 31.64 12.71
C LYS A 346 -10.13 30.15 13.01
N TRP A 347 -10.55 29.27 12.09
CA TRP A 347 -10.39 27.83 12.25
C TRP A 347 -8.94 27.40 12.10
N LEU A 348 -8.23 27.92 11.12
CA LEU A 348 -6.79 27.66 10.93
C LEU A 348 -5.97 28.21 12.10
N ASP A 349 -6.28 29.42 12.58
CA ASP A 349 -5.61 30.02 13.74
C ASP A 349 -5.80 29.13 14.98
N TYR A 350 -7.04 28.69 15.24
CA TYR A 350 -7.33 27.75 16.32
C TYR A 350 -6.51 26.45 16.20
N CYS A 351 -6.40 25.85 15.02
CA CYS A 351 -5.61 24.65 14.80
C CYS A 351 -4.10 24.89 15.00
N ASN A 352 -3.61 26.06 14.58
CA ASN A 352 -2.21 26.46 14.81
C ASN A 352 -1.93 26.67 16.30
N ASP A 353 -2.83 27.32 17.03
CA ASP A 353 -2.70 27.50 18.49
C ASP A 353 -2.70 26.15 19.21
N LEU A 354 -3.55 25.21 18.80
CA LEU A 354 -3.54 23.86 19.34
C LEU A 354 -2.18 23.17 19.12
N LYS A 355 -1.63 23.25 17.90
CA LYS A 355 -0.33 22.66 17.57
C LYS A 355 0.79 23.31 18.39
N ALA A 356 0.81 24.63 18.50
CA ALA A 356 1.82 25.39 19.26
C ALA A 356 1.79 25.09 20.76
N ASN A 357 0.58 24.97 21.33
CA ASN A 357 0.40 24.73 22.77
C ASN A 357 0.53 23.25 23.19
N ASN A 358 0.62 22.32 22.23
CA ASN A 358 0.77 20.91 22.50
C ASN A 358 1.96 20.30 21.71
N PRO A 359 3.20 20.74 21.98
CA PRO A 359 4.38 20.21 21.29
C PRO A 359 4.50 18.72 21.56
N ILE A 360 4.84 17.94 20.52
CA ILE A 360 5.00 16.48 20.65
C ILE A 360 6.29 16.16 21.41
N VAL A 361 7.35 16.95 21.19
CA VAL A 361 8.63 16.81 21.87
C VAL A 361 8.83 18.00 22.79
N THR A 362 8.97 17.74 24.09
CA THR A 362 9.13 18.76 25.14
C THR A 362 10.60 18.93 25.56
N SER A 363 10.89 19.98 26.30
CA SER A 363 12.23 20.23 26.85
C SER A 363 12.71 19.11 27.80
N ASP A 364 11.79 18.44 28.50
CA ASP A 364 12.13 17.36 29.44
C ASP A 364 12.58 16.09 28.72
N GLN A 365 12.04 15.82 27.52
CA GLN A 365 12.45 14.68 26.71
C GLN A 365 13.86 14.80 26.12
N LYS A 366 14.45 15.99 26.14
CA LYS A 366 15.85 16.23 25.73
C LYS A 366 16.88 15.82 26.77
N LYS A 367 16.43 15.37 27.95
CA LYS A 367 17.31 14.96 29.06
C LYS A 367 17.76 13.49 28.91
N ASN A 368 18.85 13.14 29.61
CA ASN A 368 19.33 11.75 29.69
C ASN A 368 18.44 10.91 30.64
N PRO A 369 18.10 9.62 30.33
CA PRO A 369 18.46 8.88 29.13
C PRO A 369 17.76 9.40 27.87
N ILE A 370 18.26 9.06 26.69
CA ILE A 370 17.73 9.53 25.39
C ILE A 370 16.27 9.09 25.24
N ASP A 371 15.38 10.06 25.13
CA ASP A 371 13.97 9.81 24.87
C ASP A 371 13.76 9.48 23.38
N LEU A 372 12.96 8.46 23.06
CA LEU A 372 12.73 8.00 21.70
C LEU A 372 12.03 9.08 20.83
N TYR A 373 11.13 9.89 21.39
CA TYR A 373 10.49 11.00 20.68
C TYR A 373 11.51 12.04 20.23
N TYR A 374 12.42 12.42 21.14
CA TYR A 374 13.47 13.36 20.80
C TYR A 374 14.46 12.80 19.79
N PHE A 375 14.87 11.52 19.94
CA PHE A 375 15.75 10.84 18.99
C PHE A 375 15.15 10.82 17.58
N MET A 376 13.89 10.36 17.43
CA MET A 376 13.23 10.27 16.12
C MET A 376 12.99 11.65 15.51
N LYS A 377 12.68 12.66 16.32
CA LYS A 377 12.58 14.06 15.84
C LYS A 377 13.92 14.57 15.31
N LEU A 378 14.99 14.36 16.05
CA LEU A 378 16.33 14.78 15.65
C LEU A 378 16.79 14.06 14.37
N LEU A 379 16.50 12.76 14.26
CA LEU A 379 16.79 11.98 13.07
C LEU A 379 16.04 12.55 11.84
N GLY A 380 14.77 12.92 12.01
CA GLY A 380 13.98 13.58 10.98
C GLY A 380 14.54 14.95 10.58
N ASP A 381 14.93 15.78 11.55
CA ASP A 381 15.48 17.12 11.31
C ASP A 381 16.83 17.08 10.58
N LEU A 382 17.62 16.03 10.78
CA LEU A 382 18.90 15.82 10.10
C LEU A 382 18.75 15.13 8.72
N SER A 383 17.55 14.69 8.37
CA SER A 383 17.27 13.99 7.12
C SER A 383 17.13 14.96 5.95
N ASN A 384 17.43 14.49 4.75
CA ASN A 384 17.29 15.26 3.50
C ASN A 384 16.11 14.75 2.65
N SER A 385 15.89 15.36 1.49
CA SER A 385 14.79 15.03 0.58
C SER A 385 14.86 13.64 -0.06
N LYS A 386 15.98 12.94 0.06
CA LYS A 386 16.16 11.57 -0.46
C LYS A 386 16.21 10.53 0.66
N ASN A 387 15.42 10.71 1.71
CA ASN A 387 15.37 9.77 2.82
C ASN A 387 14.06 8.98 2.83
N VAL A 388 14.17 7.69 3.13
CA VAL A 388 13.04 6.80 3.41
C VAL A 388 13.16 6.32 4.84
N LEU A 389 12.19 6.67 5.68
CA LEU A 389 12.04 6.07 7.01
C LEU A 389 11.38 4.70 6.86
N VAL A 390 12.01 3.66 7.40
CA VAL A 390 11.43 2.31 7.44
C VAL A 390 11.29 1.87 8.90
N THR A 391 10.07 1.49 9.27
CA THR A 391 9.74 1.01 10.63
C THR A 391 8.80 -0.19 10.56
N ASP A 392 8.69 -0.93 11.67
CA ASP A 392 7.73 -2.03 11.81
C ASP A 392 6.89 -1.90 13.10
N ALA A 393 6.74 -2.96 13.87
CA ALA A 393 5.98 -2.95 15.11
C ALA A 393 6.69 -2.22 16.26
N GLY A 394 5.91 -1.83 17.27
CA GLY A 394 6.44 -1.31 18.53
C GLY A 394 6.60 0.20 18.59
N SER A 395 7.43 0.66 19.54
CA SER A 395 7.56 2.10 19.85
C SER A 395 8.13 2.90 18.70
N ASN A 396 9.09 2.34 17.95
CA ASN A 396 9.69 2.97 16.77
C ASN A 396 8.63 3.32 15.69
N TYR A 397 7.69 2.41 15.45
CA TYR A 397 6.58 2.63 14.53
C TYR A 397 5.67 3.79 14.98
N TYR A 398 5.22 3.75 16.24
CA TYR A 398 4.29 4.78 16.73
C TYR A 398 4.96 6.14 16.85
N VAL A 399 6.15 6.20 17.43
CA VAL A 399 6.87 7.44 17.64
C VAL A 399 7.32 8.06 16.33
N GLY A 400 7.92 7.27 15.42
CA GLY A 400 8.37 7.76 14.12
C GLY A 400 7.26 8.46 13.34
N GLY A 401 6.09 7.83 13.23
CA GLY A 401 4.96 8.43 12.55
C GLY A 401 4.36 9.66 13.22
N THR A 402 4.62 9.86 14.51
CA THR A 402 4.04 10.98 15.25
C THR A 402 4.95 12.22 15.23
N VAL A 403 6.27 12.02 15.27
CA VAL A 403 7.24 13.13 15.47
C VAL A 403 7.98 13.56 14.21
N TRP A 404 7.99 12.72 13.18
CA TRP A 404 8.71 13.01 11.94
C TRP A 404 7.91 13.99 11.09
N ASP A 405 8.44 15.16 10.88
CA ASP A 405 7.88 16.15 9.96
C ASP A 405 8.37 15.85 8.53
N PHE A 406 7.58 15.09 7.78
CA PHE A 406 7.94 14.71 6.41
C PHE A 406 7.97 15.93 5.48
N GLU A 407 9.06 16.06 4.73
CA GLU A 407 9.25 17.10 3.73
C GLU A 407 9.26 16.53 2.30
N ASN A 408 9.26 17.40 1.30
CA ASN A 408 9.23 17.01 -0.10
C ASN A 408 10.34 16.00 -0.44
N GLY A 409 9.95 14.88 -1.03
CA GLY A 409 10.84 13.80 -1.45
C GLY A 409 11.09 12.74 -0.38
N GLN A 410 10.84 13.05 0.89
CA GLN A 410 10.90 12.04 1.97
C GLN A 410 9.72 11.07 1.89
N ARG A 411 9.96 9.84 2.30
CA ARG A 411 8.94 8.78 2.31
C ARG A 411 8.96 8.00 3.61
N GLU A 412 7.81 7.39 3.93
CA GLU A 412 7.74 6.35 4.93
C GLU A 412 7.24 5.04 4.30
N ILE A 413 7.93 3.95 4.64
CA ILE A 413 7.49 2.58 4.34
C ILE A 413 7.48 1.81 5.66
N CYS A 414 6.33 1.27 6.01
CA CYS A 414 6.16 0.53 7.26
C CYS A 414 5.12 -0.58 7.11
N SER A 415 5.08 -1.53 8.06
CA SER A 415 4.00 -2.48 8.23
C SER A 415 2.78 -1.75 8.80
N GLY A 416 2.04 -1.06 7.92
CA GLY A 416 1.09 -0.03 8.33
C GLY A 416 -0.18 -0.55 8.96
N THR A 417 -0.71 -1.64 8.46
CA THR A 417 -1.98 -2.23 8.92
C THR A 417 -1.76 -3.43 9.83
N ASN A 418 -0.82 -4.30 9.46
CA ASN A 418 -0.56 -5.54 10.17
C ASN A 418 0.35 -5.33 11.39
N ALA A 419 1.23 -4.33 11.33
CA ALA A 419 2.21 -4.01 12.36
C ALA A 419 3.02 -5.25 12.79
N ALA A 420 3.48 -6.03 11.79
CA ALA A 420 4.21 -7.26 12.03
C ALA A 420 5.66 -6.94 12.43
N MET A 421 6.16 -7.63 13.45
CA MET A 421 7.57 -7.63 13.80
C MET A 421 8.40 -8.32 12.68
N GLY A 422 9.69 -7.97 12.57
CA GLY A 422 10.62 -8.60 11.61
C GLY A 422 10.51 -8.05 10.19
N THR A 423 9.69 -7.04 9.94
CA THR A 423 9.50 -6.51 8.57
C THR A 423 10.46 -5.38 8.22
N THR A 424 11.07 -4.70 9.19
CA THR A 424 11.90 -3.51 8.93
C THR A 424 13.06 -3.81 7.96
N ILE A 425 13.83 -4.86 8.18
CA ILE A 425 14.99 -5.18 7.33
C ILE A 425 14.55 -5.58 5.91
N PRO A 426 13.59 -6.51 5.71
CA PRO A 426 13.06 -6.79 4.38
C PRO A 426 12.52 -5.55 3.65
N LEU A 427 11.74 -4.74 4.33
CA LEU A 427 11.18 -3.52 3.74
C LEU A 427 12.29 -2.52 3.34
N ALA A 428 13.32 -2.37 4.18
CA ALA A 428 14.46 -1.49 3.90
C ALA A 428 15.26 -1.95 2.67
N ILE A 429 15.49 -3.26 2.53
CA ILE A 429 16.18 -3.81 1.36
C ILE A 429 15.36 -3.57 0.09
N GLY A 430 14.05 -3.86 0.11
CA GLY A 430 13.19 -3.58 -1.04
C GLY A 430 13.15 -2.10 -1.42
N CYS A 431 13.20 -1.19 -0.44
CA CYS A 431 13.32 0.26 -0.68
C CYS A 431 14.67 0.63 -1.30
N ALA A 432 15.77 0.07 -0.82
CA ALA A 432 17.11 0.35 -1.35
C ALA A 432 17.27 -0.13 -2.81
N VAL A 433 16.62 -1.24 -3.16
CA VAL A 433 16.57 -1.73 -4.55
C VAL A 433 15.70 -0.81 -5.42
N ALA A 434 14.55 -0.35 -4.89
CA ALA A 434 13.64 0.52 -5.63
C ALA A 434 14.26 1.88 -5.97
N GLU A 435 14.98 2.49 -5.02
CA GLU A 435 15.58 3.82 -5.13
C GLU A 435 17.02 3.79 -4.60
N PRO A 436 18.01 3.35 -5.41
CA PRO A 436 19.40 3.20 -4.98
C PRO A 436 20.07 4.48 -4.52
N ASP A 437 19.59 5.63 -4.99
CA ASP A 437 20.11 6.96 -4.62
C ASP A 437 19.53 7.51 -3.31
N PHE A 438 18.57 6.82 -2.71
CA PHE A 438 17.95 7.25 -1.46
C PHE A 438 18.66 6.62 -0.26
N GLN A 439 18.76 7.40 0.80
CA GLN A 439 19.20 6.90 2.09
C GLN A 439 18.03 6.24 2.81
N ILE A 440 18.16 4.96 3.12
CA ILE A 440 17.16 4.20 3.85
C ILE A 440 17.50 4.20 5.34
N LEU A 441 16.63 4.79 6.13
CA LEU A 441 16.75 4.88 7.58
C LEU A 441 15.84 3.83 8.22
N ALA A 442 16.41 2.67 8.51
CA ALA A 442 15.70 1.54 9.12
C ALA A 442 15.79 1.64 10.65
N VAL A 443 14.66 1.86 11.30
CA VAL A 443 14.57 1.93 12.77
C VAL A 443 13.70 0.78 13.25
N THR A 444 14.31 -0.18 13.94
CA THR A 444 13.66 -1.43 14.37
C THR A 444 13.88 -1.67 15.87
N GLY A 445 13.00 -2.47 16.47
CA GLY A 445 13.20 -3.00 17.81
C GLY A 445 14.13 -4.21 17.80
N ASP A 446 14.75 -4.47 18.94
CA ASP A 446 15.65 -5.61 19.16
C ASP A 446 14.99 -6.94 18.80
N GLY A 447 13.78 -7.19 19.29
CA GLY A 447 13.04 -8.42 18.97
C GLY A 447 12.61 -8.53 17.52
N SER A 448 12.37 -7.41 16.82
CA SER A 448 12.08 -7.41 15.38
C SER A 448 13.32 -7.76 14.55
N LEU A 449 14.49 -7.27 14.97
CA LEU A 449 15.75 -7.52 14.28
C LEU A 449 16.11 -9.02 14.25
N GLU A 450 15.76 -9.75 15.30
CA GLU A 450 16.07 -11.17 15.45
C GLU A 450 15.15 -12.10 14.62
N LEU A 451 14.07 -11.59 14.02
CA LEU A 451 13.08 -12.42 13.33
C LEU A 451 13.39 -12.67 11.84
N ASN A 452 14.15 -11.79 11.16
CA ASN A 452 14.48 -11.92 9.72
C ASN A 452 15.83 -11.30 9.38
#